data_4dc4180938e2ed12cf22df5dc3f88534
#
_entry.id   4dc4180938e2ed12cf22df5dc3f88534
#
_cell.length_a   1.000
_cell.length_b   1.000
_cell.length_c   1.000
_cell.angle_alpha   90.00
_cell.angle_beta   90.00
_cell.angle_gamma   90.00
#
_symmetry.space_group_name_H-M   'P 1'
#
loop_
_entity.id
_entity.type
_entity.pdbx_description
1 polymer ?
#
loop_
_entity_poly.entity_id
_entity_poly.type
_entity_poly.pdbx_seq_one_letter_code
_entity_poly.pdbx_strand_id
1 'polypeptide(L)'
;MTLTVFDLFSGIGGFSLGLERAGGYKTVAFCENDPASQKVLSKRWPDIPIFDDVRDTNALATVQADVLTGGFPCQDISIAGKNDGGIDGEKSGLWASYRDAIAAIRPRFAIVENVFALRSRGLDRVLGDLASIGYDAAYSLFDTQFFGSPQRRRRVYIVACRDGLPAGADLFDCAKRSQPYTAAKVAAIQQRRERHIEEVEGTRSAPAFFSRLRSDFFASSAVSGTLAKRDHKSYTDLVVHKNGVVRRVMPQERMALQGFPRDWLEGVDLPLTDQFRLNGMSVPVVQHIGELINEKLL
;
A
#
# COMPACT_ATOMS: atom_id res chain seq x y z
N MET A 1 4.87 12.42 -20.94
CA MET A 1 3.75 13.13 -20.27
C MET A 1 3.82 12.78 -18.79
N THR A 2 3.61 13.73 -17.88
CA THR A 2 3.60 13.45 -16.44
C THR A 2 2.15 13.41 -15.96
N LEU A 3 1.73 12.30 -15.36
CA LEU A 3 0.40 12.12 -14.78
C LEU A 3 0.34 12.72 -13.38
N THR A 4 -0.71 13.49 -13.10
CA THR A 4 -0.97 14.05 -11.78
C THR A 4 -1.66 13.03 -10.90
N VAL A 5 -1.24 12.93 -9.61
CA VAL A 5 -1.74 11.94 -8.65
C VAL A 5 -2.42 12.63 -7.48
N PHE A 6 -3.65 12.25 -7.18
CA PHE A 6 -4.32 12.56 -5.93
C PHE A 6 -4.42 11.29 -5.08
N ASP A 7 -3.79 11.29 -3.92
CA ASP A 7 -3.68 10.12 -3.06
C ASP A 7 -4.68 10.24 -1.90
N LEU A 8 -5.73 9.40 -1.91
CA LEU A 8 -6.75 9.31 -0.87
C LEU A 8 -6.38 8.24 0.16
N PHE A 9 -6.79 8.44 1.40
CA PHE A 9 -6.38 7.56 2.52
C PHE A 9 -4.86 7.41 2.55
N SER A 10 -4.18 8.53 2.34
CA SER A 10 -2.77 8.60 1.94
C SER A 10 -1.82 7.93 2.94
N GLY A 11 -2.23 7.85 4.22
CA GLY A 11 -1.35 7.37 5.29
C GLY A 11 -0.07 8.20 5.32
N ILE A 12 1.06 7.53 5.16
CA ILE A 12 2.37 8.19 5.11
C ILE A 12 2.91 8.35 3.67
N GLY A 13 2.02 8.34 2.66
CA GLY A 13 2.36 8.65 1.27
C GLY A 13 2.91 7.47 0.45
N GLY A 14 2.47 6.23 0.75
CA GLY A 14 3.02 5.05 0.08
C GLY A 14 2.64 4.91 -1.39
N PHE A 15 1.44 5.31 -1.79
CA PHE A 15 1.06 5.36 -3.20
C PHE A 15 1.85 6.42 -3.96
N SER A 16 1.89 7.64 -3.43
CA SER A 16 2.62 8.74 -4.03
C SER A 16 4.09 8.41 -4.23
N LEU A 17 4.78 7.94 -3.19
CA LEU A 17 6.18 7.55 -3.29
C LEU A 17 6.41 6.42 -4.31
N GLY A 18 5.53 5.43 -4.36
CA GLY A 18 5.65 4.30 -5.28
C GLY A 18 5.47 4.72 -6.73
N LEU A 19 4.46 5.54 -7.03
CA LEU A 19 4.20 6.04 -8.38
C LEU A 19 5.31 7.00 -8.84
N GLU A 20 5.75 7.93 -7.98
CA GLU A 20 6.86 8.83 -8.30
C GLU A 20 8.14 8.06 -8.63
N ARG A 21 8.42 6.96 -7.91
CA ARG A 21 9.55 6.05 -8.22
C ARG A 21 9.39 5.28 -9.54
N ALA A 22 8.17 5.00 -9.96
CA ALA A 22 7.91 4.40 -11.26
C ALA A 22 8.25 5.36 -12.42
N GLY A 23 8.32 6.67 -12.12
CA GLY A 23 8.57 7.72 -13.10
C GLY A 23 7.32 8.10 -13.89
N GLY A 24 7.23 9.37 -14.28
CA GLY A 24 6.07 9.87 -15.04
C GLY A 24 4.85 10.22 -14.17
N TYR A 25 4.99 10.28 -12.85
CA TYR A 25 3.92 10.68 -11.93
C TYR A 25 4.36 11.82 -11.02
N LYS A 26 3.40 12.68 -10.67
CA LYS A 26 3.59 13.80 -9.75
C LYS A 26 2.38 13.94 -8.83
N THR A 27 2.58 13.83 -7.52
CA THR A 27 1.54 14.06 -6.52
C THR A 27 1.12 15.52 -6.51
N VAL A 28 -0.19 15.78 -6.50
CA VAL A 28 -0.79 17.12 -6.50
C VAL A 28 -1.70 17.37 -5.30
N ALA A 29 -2.19 16.33 -4.63
CA ALA A 29 -2.98 16.44 -3.42
C ALA A 29 -2.97 15.14 -2.61
N PHE A 30 -3.27 15.27 -1.33
CA PHE A 30 -3.51 14.19 -0.37
C PHE A 30 -4.86 14.33 0.29
N CYS A 31 -5.47 13.20 0.69
CA CYS A 31 -6.57 13.17 1.64
C CYS A 31 -6.27 12.16 2.74
N GLU A 32 -6.06 12.65 3.97
CA GLU A 32 -5.71 11.84 5.14
C GLU A 32 -6.24 12.51 6.41
N ASN A 33 -6.92 11.75 7.26
CA ASN A 33 -7.54 12.27 8.49
C ASN A 33 -6.71 12.02 9.77
N ASP A 34 -5.65 11.21 9.70
CA ASP A 34 -4.78 10.95 10.86
C ASP A 34 -3.71 12.04 11.01
N PRO A 35 -3.74 12.85 12.10
CA PRO A 35 -2.80 13.95 12.27
C PRO A 35 -1.32 13.54 12.26
N ALA A 36 -1.00 12.33 12.74
CA ALA A 36 0.38 11.85 12.71
C ALA A 36 0.84 11.54 11.28
N SER A 37 -0.04 10.96 10.46
CA SER A 37 0.21 10.74 9.04
C SER A 37 0.36 12.05 8.28
N GLN A 38 -0.52 13.04 8.55
CA GLN A 38 -0.45 14.38 7.94
C GLN A 38 0.88 15.09 8.23
N LYS A 39 1.43 14.97 9.45
CA LYS A 39 2.77 15.51 9.77
C LYS A 39 3.86 14.90 8.89
N VAL A 40 3.78 13.59 8.59
CA VAL A 40 4.73 12.94 7.68
C VAL A 40 4.57 13.46 6.26
N LEU A 41 3.32 13.55 5.77
CA LEU A 41 3.03 14.06 4.43
C LEU A 41 3.52 15.50 4.27
N SER A 42 3.20 16.40 5.20
CA SER A 42 3.64 17.79 5.18
C SER A 42 5.18 17.93 5.22
N LYS A 43 5.87 17.00 5.89
CA LYS A 43 7.35 17.00 5.91
C LYS A 43 7.94 16.52 4.59
N ARG A 44 7.32 15.52 3.94
CA ARG A 44 7.85 14.90 2.72
C ARG A 44 7.41 15.62 1.44
N TRP A 45 6.23 16.24 1.46
CA TRP A 45 5.67 17.04 0.38
C TRP A 45 5.12 18.37 0.93
N PRO A 46 6.00 19.33 1.29
CA PRO A 46 5.61 20.54 2.02
C PRO A 46 4.64 21.45 1.23
N ASP A 47 4.69 21.39 -0.10
CA ASP A 47 3.89 22.28 -0.97
C ASP A 47 2.58 21.62 -1.45
N ILE A 48 2.30 20.38 -1.04
CA ILE A 48 1.12 19.64 -1.51
C ILE A 48 -0.01 19.76 -0.49
N PRO A 49 -1.22 20.18 -0.91
CA PRO A 49 -2.37 20.30 -0.02
C PRO A 49 -2.82 18.95 0.52
N ILE A 50 -3.31 18.94 1.77
CA ILE A 50 -3.86 17.78 2.45
C ILE A 50 -5.30 18.08 2.83
N PHE A 51 -6.24 17.29 2.32
CA PHE A 51 -7.65 17.31 2.71
C PHE A 51 -7.87 16.34 3.86
N ASP A 52 -8.80 16.68 4.77
CA ASP A 52 -9.03 15.91 6.00
C ASP A 52 -10.11 14.83 5.86
N ASP A 53 -11.09 15.04 4.98
CA ASP A 53 -12.25 14.15 4.91
C ASP A 53 -12.56 13.71 3.47
N VAL A 54 -12.46 12.41 3.22
CA VAL A 54 -12.79 11.81 1.93
C VAL A 54 -14.29 11.91 1.57
N ARG A 55 -15.15 12.19 2.54
CA ARG A 55 -16.60 12.36 2.34
C ARG A 55 -16.96 13.74 1.79
N ASP A 56 -16.08 14.71 1.92
CA ASP A 56 -16.27 16.03 1.30
C ASP A 56 -15.92 15.99 -0.19
N THR A 57 -16.77 15.31 -0.96
CA THR A 57 -16.59 15.14 -2.40
C THR A 57 -16.52 16.47 -3.14
N ASN A 58 -17.19 17.52 -2.64
CA ASN A 58 -17.14 18.85 -3.27
C ASN A 58 -15.76 19.48 -3.14
N ALA A 59 -15.13 19.39 -1.96
CA ALA A 59 -13.76 19.86 -1.77
C ALA A 59 -12.78 19.05 -2.63
N LEU A 60 -12.91 17.71 -2.66
CA LEU A 60 -12.03 16.85 -3.44
C LEU A 60 -12.18 17.10 -4.95
N ALA A 61 -13.38 17.39 -5.45
CA ALA A 61 -13.64 17.67 -6.87
C ALA A 61 -12.99 18.95 -7.38
N THR A 62 -12.45 19.80 -6.51
CA THR A 62 -11.66 20.98 -6.90
C THR A 62 -10.27 20.60 -7.43
N VAL A 63 -9.81 19.37 -7.15
CA VAL A 63 -8.51 18.88 -7.58
C VAL A 63 -8.65 18.17 -8.93
N GLN A 64 -7.88 18.63 -9.92
CA GLN A 64 -7.73 17.92 -11.20
C GLN A 64 -6.60 16.90 -11.07
N ALA A 65 -6.89 15.63 -11.29
CA ALA A 65 -5.91 14.56 -11.23
C ALA A 65 -6.14 13.51 -12.31
N ASP A 66 -5.05 13.04 -12.92
CA ASP A 66 -5.07 11.97 -13.91
C ASP A 66 -5.22 10.59 -13.23
N VAL A 67 -4.67 10.47 -12.03
CA VAL A 67 -4.64 9.24 -11.24
C VAL A 67 -5.19 9.53 -9.84
N LEU A 68 -6.21 8.78 -9.43
CA LEU A 68 -6.72 8.78 -8.06
C LEU A 68 -6.34 7.47 -7.39
N THR A 69 -5.63 7.54 -6.26
CA THR A 69 -5.19 6.34 -5.55
C THR A 69 -5.86 6.24 -4.19
N GLY A 70 -5.94 5.03 -3.62
CA GLY A 70 -6.40 4.89 -2.25
C GLY A 70 -6.48 3.45 -1.74
N GLY A 71 -6.16 3.31 -0.45
CA GLY A 71 -6.39 2.09 0.31
C GLY A 71 -7.45 2.35 1.38
N PHE A 72 -8.72 2.16 1.06
CA PHE A 72 -9.80 2.44 2.01
C PHE A 72 -9.79 1.49 3.22
N PRO A 73 -10.28 1.91 4.42
CA PRO A 73 -10.26 1.10 5.64
C PRO A 73 -10.94 -0.25 5.47
N CYS A 74 -10.28 -1.30 5.98
CA CYS A 74 -10.68 -2.70 5.79
C CYS A 74 -11.19 -3.37 7.08
N GLN A 75 -11.54 -2.60 8.12
CA GLN A 75 -11.79 -3.16 9.46
C GLN A 75 -12.95 -4.15 9.48
N ASP A 76 -13.99 -3.94 8.67
CA ASP A 76 -15.18 -4.80 8.59
C ASP A 76 -15.00 -5.93 7.55
N ILE A 77 -14.02 -5.78 6.63
CA ILE A 77 -13.68 -6.77 5.60
C ILE A 77 -12.65 -7.77 6.13
N SER A 78 -11.77 -7.33 7.05
CA SER A 78 -10.66 -8.14 7.57
C SER A 78 -11.13 -9.31 8.42
N ILE A 79 -10.49 -10.49 8.25
CA ILE A 79 -10.72 -11.69 9.08
C ILE A 79 -10.37 -11.42 10.57
N ALA A 80 -9.53 -10.42 10.86
CA ALA A 80 -9.13 -10.05 12.21
C ALA A 80 -10.10 -9.06 12.89
N GLY A 81 -11.12 -8.56 12.20
CA GLY A 81 -12.17 -7.69 12.73
C GLY A 81 -13.41 -8.47 13.19
N LYS A 82 -14.30 -7.81 13.93
CA LYS A 82 -15.66 -8.33 14.16
C LYS A 82 -16.39 -8.30 12.81
N ASN A 83 -16.96 -9.43 12.38
CA ASN A 83 -17.51 -9.68 11.05
C ASN A 83 -18.86 -8.94 10.76
N ASP A 84 -19.05 -7.73 11.22
CA ASP A 84 -20.33 -7.05 11.23
C ASP A 84 -20.45 -6.06 10.05
N GLY A 85 -20.71 -6.56 8.83
CA GLY A 85 -21.13 -5.72 7.71
C GLY A 85 -20.36 -5.82 6.40
N GLY A 86 -19.19 -6.46 6.35
CA GLY A 86 -18.42 -6.57 5.11
C GLY A 86 -18.05 -5.21 4.50
N ILE A 87 -18.26 -5.02 3.19
CA ILE A 87 -17.96 -3.75 2.49
C ILE A 87 -18.96 -2.64 2.83
N ASP A 88 -20.17 -2.98 3.29
CA ASP A 88 -21.22 -2.05 3.67
C ASP A 88 -21.17 -1.68 5.17
N GLY A 89 -20.22 -2.20 5.94
CA GLY A 89 -19.99 -1.82 7.34
C GLY A 89 -19.57 -0.36 7.50
N GLU A 90 -19.83 0.25 8.65
CA GLU A 90 -19.62 1.68 8.92
C GLU A 90 -18.20 2.17 8.55
N LYS A 91 -17.20 1.35 8.80
CA LYS A 91 -15.78 1.67 8.50
C LYS A 91 -15.33 1.27 7.10
N SER A 92 -15.92 0.23 6.53
CA SER A 92 -15.70 -0.16 5.14
C SER A 92 -16.59 0.60 4.18
N GLY A 93 -17.64 1.26 4.66
CA GLY A 93 -18.54 2.15 3.92
C GLY A 93 -17.83 3.37 3.28
N LEU A 94 -16.58 3.65 3.68
CA LEU A 94 -15.73 4.63 3.01
C LEU A 94 -15.35 4.24 1.57
N TRP A 95 -15.62 2.99 1.14
CA TRP A 95 -15.59 2.63 -0.28
C TRP A 95 -16.59 3.48 -1.08
N ALA A 96 -17.81 3.69 -0.57
CA ALA A 96 -18.79 4.54 -1.25
C ALA A 96 -18.26 5.97 -1.46
N SER A 97 -17.61 6.56 -0.43
CA SER A 97 -16.99 7.89 -0.55
C SER A 97 -15.84 7.89 -1.57
N TYR A 98 -15.05 6.83 -1.63
CA TYR A 98 -13.98 6.71 -2.63
C TYR A 98 -14.57 6.59 -4.05
N ARG A 99 -15.59 5.76 -4.25
CA ARG A 99 -16.31 5.66 -5.53
C ARG A 99 -16.89 7.02 -5.94
N ASP A 100 -17.50 7.75 -5.02
CA ASP A 100 -18.09 9.07 -5.27
C ASP A 100 -17.02 10.10 -5.64
N ALA A 101 -15.84 10.06 -5.00
CA ALA A 101 -14.69 10.85 -5.39
C ALA A 101 -14.20 10.50 -6.81
N ILE A 102 -14.12 9.21 -7.18
CA ILE A 102 -13.77 8.78 -8.55
C ILE A 102 -14.81 9.33 -9.55
N ALA A 103 -16.10 9.24 -9.23
CA ALA A 103 -17.18 9.73 -10.09
C ALA A 103 -17.13 11.26 -10.28
N ALA A 104 -16.78 12.03 -9.23
CA ALA A 104 -16.71 13.49 -9.26
C ALA A 104 -15.45 14.02 -9.96
N ILE A 105 -14.28 13.46 -9.62
CA ILE A 105 -12.98 13.89 -10.16
C ILE A 105 -12.77 13.40 -11.58
N ARG A 106 -13.33 12.23 -11.94
CA ARG A 106 -13.19 11.60 -13.25
C ARG A 106 -11.73 11.39 -13.69
N PRO A 107 -10.85 10.84 -12.84
CA PRO A 107 -9.46 10.60 -13.22
C PRO A 107 -9.38 9.63 -14.40
N ARG A 108 -8.26 9.64 -15.14
CA ARG A 108 -8.01 8.65 -16.19
C ARG A 108 -7.85 7.25 -15.59
N PHE A 109 -7.14 7.16 -14.43
CA PHE A 109 -6.93 5.92 -13.71
C PHE A 109 -7.35 6.04 -12.26
N ALA A 110 -7.98 4.99 -11.71
CA ALA A 110 -8.17 4.82 -10.27
C ALA A 110 -7.44 3.56 -9.80
N ILE A 111 -6.61 3.67 -8.75
CA ILE A 111 -5.84 2.54 -8.20
C ILE A 111 -6.30 2.29 -6.77
N VAL A 112 -6.96 1.16 -6.56
CA VAL A 112 -7.56 0.77 -5.28
C VAL A 112 -6.77 -0.35 -4.64
N GLU A 113 -6.44 -0.23 -3.36
CA GLU A 113 -5.84 -1.32 -2.57
C GLU A 113 -6.74 -1.73 -1.43
N ASN A 114 -6.76 -3.03 -1.12
CA ASN A 114 -7.35 -3.52 0.11
C ASN A 114 -6.76 -4.87 0.55
N VAL A 115 -7.19 -5.35 1.72
CA VAL A 115 -6.77 -6.65 2.25
C VAL A 115 -7.19 -7.80 1.33
N PHE A 116 -6.45 -8.92 1.40
CA PHE A 116 -6.72 -10.13 0.62
C PHE A 116 -8.18 -10.64 0.78
N ALA A 117 -8.78 -10.45 1.95
CA ALA A 117 -10.15 -10.87 2.24
C ALA A 117 -11.20 -10.15 1.38
N LEU A 118 -10.90 -8.98 0.80
CA LEU A 118 -11.80 -8.29 -0.13
C LEU A 118 -12.23 -9.20 -1.28
N ARG A 119 -11.36 -10.10 -1.73
CA ARG A 119 -11.65 -11.03 -2.84
C ARG A 119 -12.94 -11.85 -2.65
N SER A 120 -13.24 -12.24 -1.40
CA SER A 120 -14.43 -13.04 -1.06
C SER A 120 -15.49 -12.26 -0.29
N ARG A 121 -15.25 -10.96 -0.01
CA ARG A 121 -16.10 -10.14 0.87
C ARG A 121 -16.39 -8.76 0.31
N GLY A 122 -16.48 -8.61 -1.04
CA GLY A 122 -16.90 -7.36 -1.66
C GLY A 122 -16.12 -6.94 -2.91
N LEU A 123 -15.25 -7.78 -3.48
CA LEU A 123 -14.57 -7.44 -4.73
C LEU A 123 -15.54 -7.27 -5.90
N ASP A 124 -16.54 -8.13 -5.98
CA ASP A 124 -17.63 -8.06 -6.95
C ASP A 124 -18.39 -6.74 -6.86
N ARG A 125 -18.67 -6.27 -5.65
CA ARG A 125 -19.29 -4.96 -5.42
C ARG A 125 -18.38 -3.81 -5.88
N VAL A 126 -17.08 -3.84 -5.54
CA VAL A 126 -16.13 -2.81 -5.97
C VAL A 126 -16.04 -2.75 -7.50
N LEU A 127 -15.93 -3.89 -8.16
CA LEU A 127 -15.85 -3.95 -9.63
C LEU A 127 -17.17 -3.51 -10.29
N GLY A 128 -18.31 -3.89 -9.74
CA GLY A 128 -19.62 -3.47 -10.22
C GLY A 128 -19.86 -1.97 -10.07
N ASP A 129 -19.47 -1.40 -8.94
CA ASP A 129 -19.56 0.04 -8.68
C ASP A 129 -18.65 0.83 -9.64
N LEU A 130 -17.43 0.38 -9.90
CA LEU A 130 -16.52 1.00 -10.88
C LEU A 130 -17.11 0.95 -12.30
N ALA A 131 -17.64 -0.20 -12.70
CA ALA A 131 -18.32 -0.34 -13.99
C ALA A 131 -19.55 0.58 -14.12
N SER A 132 -20.33 0.73 -13.04
CA SER A 132 -21.53 1.60 -13.02
C SER A 132 -21.20 3.08 -13.25
N ILE A 133 -19.98 3.52 -12.89
CA ILE A 133 -19.51 4.88 -13.14
C ILE A 133 -18.63 5.02 -14.39
N GLY A 134 -18.60 3.96 -15.23
CA GLY A 134 -17.98 3.98 -16.54
C GLY A 134 -16.47 3.72 -16.55
N TYR A 135 -16.00 2.84 -15.66
CA TYR A 135 -14.60 2.39 -15.62
C TYR A 135 -14.47 0.91 -15.91
N ASP A 136 -13.59 0.53 -16.81
CA ASP A 136 -13.12 -0.85 -16.93
C ASP A 136 -12.04 -1.12 -15.88
N ALA A 137 -12.07 -2.26 -15.23
CA ALA A 137 -11.17 -2.57 -14.15
C ALA A 137 -10.52 -3.95 -14.27
N ALA A 138 -9.20 -3.99 -14.01
CA ALA A 138 -8.45 -5.22 -13.80
C ALA A 138 -7.97 -5.30 -12.35
N TYR A 139 -7.84 -6.51 -11.80
CA TYR A 139 -7.31 -6.69 -10.45
C TYR A 139 -6.27 -7.79 -10.38
N SER A 140 -5.38 -7.68 -9.40
CA SER A 140 -4.42 -8.73 -9.08
C SER A 140 -4.14 -8.81 -7.59
N LEU A 141 -3.56 -9.96 -7.20
CA LEU A 141 -3.12 -10.24 -5.84
C LEU A 141 -1.60 -10.15 -5.80
N PHE A 142 -1.07 -9.20 -5.03
CA PHE A 142 0.35 -9.06 -4.84
C PHE A 142 0.75 -9.37 -3.40
N ASP A 143 1.88 -10.05 -3.24
CA ASP A 143 2.52 -10.24 -1.94
C ASP A 143 3.87 -9.52 -1.97
N THR A 144 4.04 -8.58 -1.06
CA THR A 144 5.20 -7.67 -0.99
C THR A 144 6.55 -8.39 -1.00
N GLN A 145 6.62 -9.61 -0.45
CA GLN A 145 7.86 -10.40 -0.43
C GLN A 145 8.41 -10.72 -1.82
N PHE A 146 7.57 -10.71 -2.86
CA PHE A 146 7.98 -10.96 -4.24
C PHE A 146 8.40 -9.69 -4.99
N PHE A 147 8.38 -8.55 -4.33
CA PHE A 147 8.77 -7.25 -4.88
C PHE A 147 10.03 -6.66 -4.21
N GLY A 148 10.81 -7.53 -3.53
CA GLY A 148 12.08 -7.15 -2.95
C GLY A 148 12.03 -6.73 -1.49
N SER A 149 10.86 -6.76 -0.84
CA SER A 149 10.76 -6.51 0.59
C SER A 149 10.59 -7.83 1.37
N PRO A 150 11.31 -8.05 2.48
CA PRO A 150 11.18 -9.27 3.27
C PRO A 150 9.94 -9.22 4.19
N GLN A 151 8.78 -8.84 3.64
CA GLN A 151 7.52 -8.78 4.35
C GLN A 151 6.44 -9.61 3.65
N ARG A 152 5.83 -10.53 4.37
CA ARG A 152 4.64 -11.25 3.91
C ARG A 152 3.42 -10.35 4.08
N ARG A 153 3.02 -9.66 2.99
CA ARG A 153 1.87 -8.76 2.94
C ARG A 153 1.11 -8.97 1.63
N ARG A 154 0.06 -9.77 1.69
CA ARG A 154 -0.81 -10.04 0.53
C ARG A 154 -1.94 -9.04 0.48
N ARG A 155 -2.13 -8.42 -0.69
CA ARG A 155 -3.16 -7.40 -0.94
C ARG A 155 -3.79 -7.58 -2.31
N VAL A 156 -5.06 -7.13 -2.42
CA VAL A 156 -5.74 -6.94 -3.70
C VAL A 156 -5.38 -5.54 -4.18
N TYR A 157 -5.00 -5.43 -5.44
CA TYR A 157 -4.87 -4.17 -6.15
C TYR A 157 -5.78 -4.19 -7.36
N ILE A 158 -6.52 -3.11 -7.56
CA ILE A 158 -7.44 -2.90 -8.68
C ILE A 158 -6.94 -1.67 -9.41
N VAL A 159 -6.80 -1.76 -10.74
CA VAL A 159 -6.56 -0.61 -11.61
C VAL A 159 -7.78 -0.46 -12.50
N ALA A 160 -8.45 0.67 -12.38
CA ALA A 160 -9.62 1.03 -13.17
C ALA A 160 -9.24 2.14 -14.16
N CYS A 161 -9.69 2.01 -15.41
CA CYS A 161 -9.41 2.92 -16.50
C CYS A 161 -10.71 3.49 -17.07
N ARG A 162 -10.85 4.82 -17.11
CA ARG A 162 -12.02 5.51 -17.66
C ARG A 162 -12.17 5.31 -19.16
N ASP A 163 -11.07 5.28 -19.88
CA ASP A 163 -11.05 5.21 -21.34
C ASP A 163 -11.07 3.76 -21.85
N GLY A 164 -11.38 2.82 -20.95
CA GLY A 164 -11.36 1.39 -21.19
C GLY A 164 -9.97 0.77 -21.11
N LEU A 165 -9.93 -0.52 -20.82
CA LEU A 165 -8.69 -1.30 -20.93
C LEU A 165 -8.57 -1.78 -22.38
N PRO A 166 -7.38 -1.73 -23.01
CA PRO A 166 -7.19 -2.24 -24.36
C PRO A 166 -7.68 -3.66 -24.50
N ALA A 167 -8.41 -3.96 -25.56
CA ALA A 167 -8.99 -5.30 -25.79
C ALA A 167 -7.87 -6.35 -25.77
N GLY A 168 -8.01 -7.36 -24.89
CA GLY A 168 -6.99 -8.38 -24.67
C GLY A 168 -5.79 -7.95 -23.83
N ALA A 169 -5.75 -6.72 -23.30
CA ALA A 169 -4.70 -6.30 -22.40
C ALA A 169 -4.83 -7.01 -21.04
N ASP A 170 -3.95 -7.96 -20.79
CA ASP A 170 -3.71 -8.47 -19.44
C ASP A 170 -2.75 -7.52 -18.72
N LEU A 171 -3.31 -6.45 -18.12
CA LEU A 171 -2.51 -5.44 -17.42
C LEU A 171 -1.55 -6.07 -16.41
N PHE A 172 -1.98 -7.11 -15.73
CA PHE A 172 -1.21 -7.77 -14.69
C PHE A 172 -0.49 -9.05 -15.16
N ASP A 173 -0.45 -9.33 -16.47
CA ASP A 173 0.13 -10.55 -17.04
C ASP A 173 -0.41 -11.84 -16.36
N CYS A 174 -1.72 -11.87 -16.08
CA CYS A 174 -2.36 -13.01 -15.40
C CYS A 174 -2.13 -14.31 -16.15
N ALA A 175 -2.07 -14.28 -17.48
CA ALA A 175 -1.74 -15.41 -18.32
C ALA A 175 -0.26 -15.84 -18.19
N LYS A 176 0.64 -14.92 -17.83
CA LYS A 176 2.09 -15.21 -17.67
C LYS A 176 2.48 -15.64 -16.26
N ARG A 177 1.53 -15.74 -15.33
CA ARG A 177 1.81 -16.21 -13.95
C ARG A 177 2.34 -17.64 -13.89
N SER A 178 2.13 -18.43 -14.93
CA SER A 178 2.74 -19.75 -15.09
C SER A 178 4.18 -19.70 -15.62
N GLN A 179 4.67 -18.56 -16.12
CA GLN A 179 6.07 -18.42 -16.53
C GLN A 179 6.90 -17.90 -15.35
N PRO A 180 8.01 -18.58 -15.02
CA PRO A 180 8.92 -18.09 -14.00
C PRO A 180 9.44 -16.71 -14.42
N TYR A 181 9.58 -15.81 -13.48
CA TYR A 181 10.29 -14.54 -13.69
C TYR A 181 11.63 -14.84 -14.41
N THR A 182 12.02 -14.00 -15.38
CA THR A 182 13.33 -14.13 -16.00
C THR A 182 14.43 -14.15 -14.93
N ALA A 183 15.51 -14.87 -15.16
CA ALA A 183 16.62 -14.97 -14.21
C ALA A 183 17.12 -13.58 -13.77
N ALA A 184 17.14 -12.60 -14.68
CA ALA A 184 17.48 -11.21 -14.38
C ALA A 184 16.49 -10.54 -13.42
N LYS A 185 15.18 -10.78 -13.57
CA LYS A 185 14.15 -10.21 -12.68
C LYS A 185 14.18 -10.88 -11.30
N VAL A 186 14.45 -12.19 -11.25
CA VAL A 186 14.67 -12.92 -9.99
C VAL A 186 15.90 -12.38 -9.27
N ALA A 187 17.02 -12.18 -9.99
CA ALA A 187 18.25 -11.62 -9.42
C ALA A 187 18.03 -10.18 -8.88
N ALA A 188 17.31 -9.33 -9.64
CA ALA A 188 16.98 -7.97 -9.18
C ALA A 188 16.08 -7.97 -7.93
N ILE A 189 15.10 -8.87 -7.84
CA ILE A 189 14.25 -9.06 -6.66
C ILE A 189 15.10 -9.53 -5.46
N GLN A 190 16.02 -10.48 -5.68
CA GLN A 190 16.92 -10.95 -4.64
C GLN A 190 17.86 -9.86 -4.14
N GLN A 191 18.47 -9.06 -5.03
CA GLN A 191 19.31 -7.92 -4.65
C GLN A 191 18.54 -6.85 -3.86
N ARG A 192 17.29 -6.55 -4.25
CA ARG A 192 16.44 -5.62 -3.48
C ARG A 192 16.12 -6.19 -2.11
N ARG A 193 15.82 -7.49 -2.03
CA ARG A 193 15.56 -8.18 -0.77
C ARG A 193 16.77 -8.18 0.15
N GLU A 194 17.96 -8.45 -0.38
CA GLU A 194 19.22 -8.42 0.38
C GLU A 194 19.50 -7.02 0.94
N ARG A 195 19.32 -5.96 0.14
CA ARG A 195 19.44 -4.57 0.61
C ARG A 195 18.46 -4.26 1.74
N HIS A 196 17.19 -4.62 1.62
CA HIS A 196 16.21 -4.39 2.68
C HIS A 196 16.51 -5.21 3.95
N ILE A 197 17.10 -6.39 3.80
CA ILE A 197 17.57 -7.20 4.92
C ILE A 197 18.75 -6.49 5.61
N GLU A 198 19.73 -6.00 4.85
CA GLU A 198 20.85 -5.22 5.38
C GLU A 198 20.37 -3.92 6.06
N GLU A 199 19.36 -3.25 5.49
CA GLU A 199 18.73 -2.08 6.08
C GLU A 199 18.02 -2.39 7.40
N VAL A 200 17.42 -3.57 7.56
CA VAL A 200 16.77 -3.99 8.81
C VAL A 200 17.77 -4.39 9.88
N GLU A 201 18.85 -5.06 9.52
CA GLU A 201 19.82 -5.62 10.50
C GLU A 201 21.17 -4.90 10.58
N GLY A 202 21.52 -4.16 9.53
CA GLY A 202 22.88 -3.61 9.41
C GLY A 202 23.95 -4.69 9.19
N THR A 203 23.59 -5.91 8.82
CA THR A 203 24.50 -7.05 8.56
C THR A 203 24.00 -7.93 7.43
N ARG A 204 24.95 -8.57 6.72
CA ARG A 204 24.69 -9.47 5.56
C ARG A 204 24.05 -10.82 5.90
N SER A 205 23.66 -11.11 7.11
CA SER A 205 23.01 -12.38 7.45
C SER A 205 21.50 -12.21 7.56
N ALA A 206 20.78 -13.14 6.97
CA ALA A 206 19.33 -13.16 6.99
C ALA A 206 18.77 -13.00 8.42
N PRO A 207 17.88 -12.04 8.67
CA PRO A 207 17.21 -11.89 9.94
C PRO A 207 16.33 -13.09 10.22
N ALA A 208 16.29 -13.49 11.47
CA ALA A 208 15.23 -14.36 11.95
C ALA A 208 14.14 -13.46 12.52
N PHE A 209 13.03 -13.35 11.80
CA PHE A 209 11.81 -12.78 12.34
C PHE A 209 11.05 -13.85 13.11
N PHE A 210 10.53 -13.48 14.26
CA PHE A 210 9.60 -14.30 15.01
C PHE A 210 8.24 -13.63 14.95
N SER A 211 7.38 -14.14 14.07
CA SER A 211 6.02 -13.65 13.93
C SER A 211 5.07 -14.35 14.88
N ARG A 212 4.26 -13.57 15.59
CA ARG A 212 3.24 -14.09 16.50
C ARG A 212 2.12 -14.76 15.72
N LEU A 213 1.98 -16.06 15.84
CA LEU A 213 0.88 -16.83 15.25
C LEU A 213 -0.37 -16.88 16.15
N ARG A 214 -0.17 -16.95 17.48
CA ARG A 214 -1.20 -16.92 18.52
C ARG A 214 -0.67 -16.13 19.71
N SER A 215 -1.49 -15.96 20.74
CA SER A 215 -1.13 -15.16 21.92
C SER A 215 0.20 -15.52 22.58
N ASP A 216 0.63 -16.75 22.44
CA ASP A 216 1.74 -17.39 23.14
C ASP A 216 2.69 -18.17 22.23
N PHE A 217 2.47 -18.14 20.91
CA PHE A 217 3.27 -18.91 19.95
C PHE A 217 3.88 -18.02 18.85
N PHE A 218 5.21 -18.06 18.73
CA PHE A 218 5.98 -17.39 17.71
C PHE A 218 6.68 -18.41 16.81
N ALA A 219 6.62 -18.21 15.50
CA ALA A 219 7.36 -19.01 14.54
C ALA A 219 8.47 -18.17 13.89
N SER A 220 9.66 -18.77 13.76
CA SER A 220 10.77 -18.14 13.06
C SER A 220 10.52 -18.10 11.55
N SER A 221 10.93 -17.03 10.90
CA SER A 221 10.82 -16.85 9.45
C SER A 221 11.92 -15.94 8.93
N ALA A 222 12.36 -16.17 7.70
CA ALA A 222 13.23 -15.25 6.98
C ALA A 222 12.47 -14.02 6.44
N VAL A 223 11.16 -13.94 6.65
CA VAL A 223 10.28 -12.84 6.23
C VAL A 223 9.43 -12.40 7.40
N SER A 224 9.32 -11.09 7.59
CA SER A 224 8.43 -10.48 8.56
C SER A 224 6.97 -10.76 8.21
N GLY A 225 6.11 -10.82 9.22
CA GLY A 225 4.66 -10.81 9.04
C GLY A 225 4.12 -9.46 8.56
N THR A 226 2.81 -9.38 8.40
CA THR A 226 2.15 -8.11 8.07
C THR A 226 2.15 -7.20 9.30
N LEU A 227 2.81 -6.05 9.19
CA LEU A 227 2.80 -5.01 10.22
C LEU A 227 1.40 -4.43 10.40
N ALA A 228 0.98 -4.22 11.63
CA ALA A 228 -0.33 -3.70 11.96
C ALA A 228 -0.27 -2.41 12.78
N LYS A 229 -1.28 -1.55 12.66
CA LYS A 229 -1.40 -0.32 13.48
C LYS A 229 -1.40 -0.62 14.99
N ARG A 230 -1.93 -1.78 15.41
CA ARG A 230 -1.99 -2.20 16.82
C ARG A 230 -0.63 -2.63 17.41
N ASP A 231 0.42 -2.74 16.61
CA ASP A 231 1.75 -3.17 17.07
C ASP A 231 2.38 -2.20 18.07
N HIS A 232 1.85 -0.97 18.19
CA HIS A 232 2.24 -0.05 19.25
C HIS A 232 1.78 -0.51 20.65
N LYS A 233 0.70 -1.28 20.74
CA LYS A 233 0.16 -1.82 22.00
C LYS A 233 0.77 -3.18 22.34
N SER A 234 0.93 -4.04 21.33
CA SER A 234 1.55 -5.36 21.49
C SER A 234 2.26 -5.74 20.21
N TYR A 235 3.55 -6.03 20.30
CA TYR A 235 4.36 -6.40 19.14
C TYR A 235 3.93 -7.76 18.59
N THR A 236 3.82 -7.83 17.28
CA THR A 236 3.51 -9.07 16.55
C THR A 236 4.75 -9.70 15.96
N ASP A 237 5.79 -8.89 15.68
CA ASP A 237 7.04 -9.35 15.12
C ASP A 237 8.23 -8.92 15.97
N LEU A 238 9.14 -9.86 16.19
CA LEU A 238 10.41 -9.68 16.88
C LEU A 238 11.55 -9.95 15.89
N VAL A 239 12.66 -9.25 16.07
CA VAL A 239 13.93 -9.50 15.38
C VAL A 239 14.89 -10.15 16.36
N VAL A 240 15.53 -11.23 15.94
CA VAL A 240 16.62 -11.86 16.68
C VAL A 240 17.95 -11.54 16.01
N HIS A 241 18.80 -10.83 16.72
CA HIS A 241 20.17 -10.55 16.28
C HIS A 241 21.07 -11.76 16.44
N LYS A 242 22.19 -11.79 15.69
CA LYS A 242 23.21 -12.84 15.78
C LYS A 242 23.76 -13.06 17.21
N ASN A 243 23.82 -12.01 18.02
CA ASN A 243 24.24 -12.08 19.41
C ASN A 243 23.17 -12.60 20.37
N GLY A 244 22.05 -13.11 19.86
CA GLY A 244 20.93 -13.62 20.65
C GLY A 244 20.00 -12.56 21.24
N VAL A 245 20.25 -11.27 21.00
CA VAL A 245 19.36 -10.19 21.45
C VAL A 245 18.05 -10.25 20.67
N VAL A 246 16.95 -10.35 21.41
CA VAL A 246 15.58 -10.32 20.87
C VAL A 246 14.97 -8.95 21.16
N ARG A 247 14.47 -8.29 20.15
CA ARG A 247 13.82 -6.98 20.27
C ARG A 247 12.68 -6.78 19.28
N ARG A 248 11.92 -5.72 19.48
CA ARG A 248 10.89 -5.28 18.54
C ARG A 248 11.53 -4.79 17.24
N VAL A 249 10.79 -4.93 16.14
CA VAL A 249 11.10 -4.22 14.88
C VAL A 249 10.94 -2.72 15.10
N MET A 250 12.00 -1.97 14.93
CA MET A 250 12.02 -0.52 15.17
C MET A 250 11.28 0.26 14.08
N PRO A 251 10.82 1.51 14.33
CA PRO A 251 10.11 2.30 13.33
C PRO A 251 10.84 2.43 11.99
N GLN A 252 12.15 2.67 11.99
CA GLN A 252 12.96 2.78 10.77
C GLN A 252 12.98 1.46 9.97
N GLU A 253 13.03 0.34 10.67
CA GLU A 253 12.98 -0.99 10.06
C GLU A 253 11.57 -1.29 9.51
N ARG A 254 10.53 -0.83 10.21
CA ARG A 254 9.14 -0.92 9.72
C ARG A 254 8.96 -0.15 8.42
N MET A 255 9.60 1.01 8.28
CA MET A 255 9.62 1.78 7.03
C MET A 255 10.31 0.97 5.91
N ALA A 256 11.52 0.47 6.17
CA ALA A 256 12.26 -0.36 5.22
C ALA A 256 11.48 -1.61 4.78
N LEU A 257 10.83 -2.32 5.71
CA LEU A 257 9.97 -3.48 5.41
C LEU A 257 8.79 -3.16 4.48
N GLN A 258 8.38 -1.91 4.39
CA GLN A 258 7.32 -1.46 3.49
C GLN A 258 7.86 -0.78 2.22
N GLY A 259 9.20 -0.68 2.09
CA GLY A 259 9.89 -0.08 0.96
C GLY A 259 10.05 1.44 1.03
N PHE A 260 9.76 2.06 2.18
CA PHE A 260 10.14 3.45 2.44
C PHE A 260 11.63 3.55 2.78
N PRO A 261 12.26 4.72 2.60
CA PRO A 261 13.56 5.02 3.20
C PRO A 261 13.53 4.82 4.73
N ARG A 262 14.63 4.38 5.33
CA ARG A 262 14.70 4.19 6.78
C ARG A 262 14.49 5.49 7.56
N ASP A 263 14.95 6.59 7.01
CA ASP A 263 14.84 7.95 7.54
C ASP A 263 13.48 8.60 7.25
N TRP A 264 12.50 7.84 6.76
CA TRP A 264 11.19 8.38 6.36
C TRP A 264 10.47 9.17 7.46
N LEU A 265 10.67 8.79 8.71
CA LEU A 265 10.09 9.47 9.87
C LEU A 265 11.07 10.46 10.53
N GLU A 266 12.29 10.60 10.03
CA GLU A 266 13.29 11.48 10.60
C GLU A 266 12.92 12.96 10.43
N GLY A 267 13.09 13.73 11.49
CA GLY A 267 12.74 15.14 11.52
C GLY A 267 11.23 15.43 11.54
N VAL A 268 10.39 14.40 11.71
CA VAL A 268 8.95 14.57 11.97
C VAL A 268 8.73 14.56 13.48
N ASP A 269 8.09 15.61 14.01
CA ASP A 269 7.77 15.69 15.44
C ASP A 269 6.64 14.75 15.80
N LEU A 270 7.01 13.50 16.12
CA LEU A 270 6.09 12.40 16.47
C LEU A 270 6.62 11.64 17.70
N PRO A 271 5.76 11.38 18.70
CA PRO A 271 6.11 10.50 19.78
C PRO A 271 6.38 9.08 19.25
N LEU A 272 7.24 8.34 19.94
CA LEU A 272 7.66 6.99 19.53
C LEU A 272 6.47 6.03 19.35
N THR A 273 5.43 6.19 20.17
CA THR A 273 4.18 5.41 20.05
C THR A 273 3.50 5.59 18.70
N ASP A 274 3.46 6.83 18.19
CA ASP A 274 2.90 7.13 16.88
C ASP A 274 3.80 6.60 15.77
N GLN A 275 5.12 6.73 15.88
CA GLN A 275 6.04 6.15 14.91
C GLN A 275 5.84 4.62 14.77
N PHE A 276 5.59 3.90 15.86
CA PHE A 276 5.25 2.47 15.82
C PHE A 276 3.87 2.19 15.22
N ARG A 277 2.92 3.11 15.35
CA ARG A 277 1.55 2.98 14.83
C ARG A 277 1.48 3.22 13.34
N LEU A 278 2.34 4.07 12.80
CA LEU A 278 2.35 4.41 11.39
C LEU A 278 2.67 3.19 10.53
N ASN A 279 1.87 3.04 9.50
CA ASN A 279 1.92 1.95 8.55
C ASN A 279 1.47 2.47 7.19
N GLY A 280 2.23 2.17 6.17
CA GLY A 280 1.95 2.63 4.81
C GLY A 280 1.60 1.50 3.87
N MET A 281 1.49 1.89 2.62
CA MET A 281 1.35 1.02 1.48
C MET A 281 2.67 0.29 1.19
N SER A 282 2.63 -0.83 0.48
CA SER A 282 3.83 -1.47 -0.05
C SER A 282 4.35 -0.68 -1.25
N VAL A 283 5.33 0.20 -1.00
CA VAL A 283 5.94 1.06 -2.03
C VAL A 283 6.44 0.27 -3.26
N PRO A 284 7.16 -0.88 -3.12
CA PRO A 284 7.65 -1.61 -4.29
C PRO A 284 6.53 -2.20 -5.17
N VAL A 285 5.40 -2.57 -4.58
CA VAL A 285 4.24 -3.07 -5.34
C VAL A 285 3.59 -1.93 -6.11
N VAL A 286 3.43 -0.78 -5.48
CA VAL A 286 2.87 0.41 -6.13
C VAL A 286 3.76 0.89 -7.26
N GLN A 287 5.09 0.91 -7.05
CA GLN A 287 6.05 1.22 -8.11
C GLN A 287 5.88 0.29 -9.31
N HIS A 288 5.78 -1.01 -9.08
CA HIS A 288 5.55 -1.98 -10.16
C HIS A 288 4.22 -1.73 -10.91
N ILE A 289 3.14 -1.37 -10.19
CA ILE A 289 1.86 -1.04 -10.83
C ILE A 289 2.00 0.21 -11.70
N GLY A 290 2.71 1.24 -11.24
CA GLY A 290 3.00 2.44 -12.04
C GLY A 290 3.81 2.12 -13.31
N GLU A 291 4.84 1.26 -13.18
CA GLU A 291 5.62 0.77 -14.33
C GLU A 291 4.74 0.02 -15.35
N LEU A 292 3.80 -0.82 -14.90
CA LEU A 292 2.86 -1.53 -15.77
C LEU A 292 1.89 -0.58 -16.49
N ILE A 293 1.39 0.45 -15.81
CA ILE A 293 0.54 1.47 -16.44
C ILE A 293 1.33 2.21 -17.51
N ASN A 294 2.56 2.64 -17.22
CA ASN A 294 3.43 3.32 -18.19
C ASN A 294 3.70 2.45 -19.42
N GLU A 295 3.97 1.16 -19.23
CA GLU A 295 4.31 0.23 -20.31
C GLU A 295 3.12 -0.16 -21.18
N LYS A 296 1.93 -0.31 -20.59
CA LYS A 296 0.80 -0.96 -21.27
C LYS A 296 -0.38 -0.04 -21.57
N LEU A 297 -0.50 1.10 -20.90
CA LEU A 297 -1.66 1.97 -20.99
C LEU A 297 -1.33 3.40 -21.43
N LEU A 298 -0.06 3.78 -21.52
CA LEU A 298 0.42 5.07 -22.00
C LEU A 298 1.16 4.95 -23.32
#